data_17f0f33c05a1b9009c32d622edaa6e45
#
_entry.id   17f0f33c05a1b9009c32d622edaa6e45
#
_cell.length_a   1.000
_cell.length_b   1.000
_cell.length_c   1.000
_cell.angle_alpha   90.00
_cell.angle_beta   90.00
_cell.angle_gamma   90.00
#
_symmetry.space_group_name_H-M   'P 1'
#
loop_
_entity.id
_entity.type
_entity.pdbx_description
1 polymer ?
#
loop_
_entity_poly.entity_id
_entity_poly.type
_entity_poly.pdbx_seq_one_letter_code
_entity_poly.pdbx_strand_id
1 'polypeptide(L)'
;MNNGTRWPKPWIAAASLTLVVAGVVQAQGTPPGTAPAGVPAAMMAPATKDPAAAPEGTYRIDLEHSSVVARVSHRGMSYNVVRFGVREGTMHWNPADPAAIALDVTVDAKPYYAPIVYKIPPESAQSLNVAKFPEARFVSTAVHVRDGGRATIDGQLTLMGVTKPVAIEAELVGIGRSMEGAPTAGFTGTMAINWGDFTAQPMARMIGKVTVVLDAEFIRN
;
A
#
# COMPACT_ATOMS: atom_id res chain seq x y z
N MET A 1 -37.54 -36.26 -40.02
CA MET A 1 -37.50 -36.94 -38.70
C MET A 1 -36.85 -35.98 -37.73
N ASN A 2 -37.68 -35.38 -36.89
CA ASN A 2 -37.31 -34.20 -36.10
C ASN A 2 -37.20 -34.64 -34.64
N ASN A 3 -35.99 -34.82 -34.11
CA ASN A 3 -35.78 -35.19 -32.72
C ASN A 3 -35.49 -33.92 -31.90
N GLY A 4 -36.56 -33.35 -31.37
CA GLY A 4 -36.50 -32.27 -30.42
C GLY A 4 -36.11 -32.78 -29.02
N THR A 5 -34.92 -32.47 -28.56
CA THR A 5 -34.47 -32.66 -27.19
C THR A 5 -35.19 -31.66 -26.28
N ARG A 6 -36.12 -32.16 -25.49
CA ARG A 6 -36.80 -31.38 -24.44
C ARG A 6 -35.90 -31.32 -23.22
N TRP A 7 -35.55 -30.11 -22.81
CA TRP A 7 -34.93 -29.84 -21.50
C TRP A 7 -35.99 -29.94 -20.39
N PRO A 8 -35.73 -30.57 -19.25
CA PRO A 8 -36.66 -30.60 -18.14
C PRO A 8 -36.79 -29.22 -17.50
N LYS A 9 -38.01 -28.83 -17.22
CA LYS A 9 -38.33 -27.60 -16.48
C LYS A 9 -37.77 -27.67 -15.03
N PRO A 10 -37.16 -26.60 -14.50
CA PRO A 10 -36.72 -26.58 -13.15
C PRO A 10 -37.97 -26.54 -12.22
N TRP A 11 -37.96 -27.40 -11.25
CA TRP A 11 -38.91 -27.38 -10.12
C TRP A 11 -38.57 -26.16 -9.27
N ILE A 12 -39.50 -25.20 -9.22
CA ILE A 12 -39.41 -24.08 -8.26
C ILE A 12 -39.89 -24.63 -6.92
N ALA A 13 -38.96 -25.08 -6.11
CA ALA A 13 -39.21 -25.27 -4.69
C ALA A 13 -39.27 -23.90 -4.03
N ALA A 14 -40.45 -23.52 -3.55
CA ALA A 14 -40.61 -22.33 -2.73
C ALA A 14 -39.87 -22.56 -1.40
N ALA A 15 -38.64 -22.11 -1.32
CA ALA A 15 -37.94 -22.06 -0.03
C ALA A 15 -38.44 -20.83 0.72
N SER A 16 -39.16 -21.08 1.81
CA SER A 16 -39.55 -20.07 2.77
C SER A 16 -38.26 -19.44 3.34
N LEU A 17 -37.99 -18.21 2.96
CA LEU A 17 -36.86 -17.42 3.47
C LEU A 17 -37.25 -16.99 4.90
N THR A 18 -36.83 -17.74 5.90
CA THR A 18 -36.88 -17.30 7.31
C THR A 18 -35.83 -16.17 7.44
N LEU A 19 -36.33 -14.95 7.55
CA LEU A 19 -35.52 -13.79 7.84
C LEU A 19 -34.94 -13.93 9.25
N VAL A 20 -33.75 -14.48 9.36
CA VAL A 20 -32.95 -14.35 10.59
C VAL A 20 -32.51 -12.90 10.64
N VAL A 21 -33.21 -12.10 11.43
CA VAL A 21 -32.73 -10.78 11.82
C VAL A 21 -31.47 -11.01 12.65
N ALA A 22 -30.32 -11.03 12.00
CA ALA A 22 -29.05 -10.95 12.69
C ALA A 22 -29.04 -9.59 13.39
N GLY A 23 -29.22 -9.60 14.69
CA GLY A 23 -29.05 -8.43 15.53
C GLY A 23 -27.67 -7.84 15.21
N VAL A 24 -27.64 -6.58 14.81
CA VAL A 24 -26.41 -5.80 14.74
C VAL A 24 -25.86 -5.80 16.16
N VAL A 25 -24.86 -6.66 16.42
CA VAL A 25 -24.03 -6.52 17.60
C VAL A 25 -23.26 -5.22 17.37
N GLN A 26 -23.82 -4.13 17.90
CA GLN A 26 -23.04 -2.93 18.07
C GLN A 26 -21.86 -3.35 18.94
N ALA A 27 -20.67 -3.33 18.38
CA ALA A 27 -19.46 -3.41 19.16
C ALA A 27 -19.50 -2.20 20.10
N GLN A 28 -19.99 -2.45 21.32
CA GLN A 28 -19.86 -1.49 22.39
C GLN A 28 -18.36 -1.30 22.57
N GLY A 29 -17.89 -0.11 22.26
CA GLY A 29 -16.49 0.24 22.49
C GLY A 29 -16.18 -0.13 23.92
N THR A 30 -15.25 -1.03 24.12
CA THR A 30 -14.72 -1.36 25.43
C THR A 30 -14.38 -0.06 26.11
N PRO A 31 -14.86 0.23 27.34
CA PRO A 31 -14.41 1.41 28.06
C PRO A 31 -12.88 1.36 28.13
N PRO A 32 -12.18 2.51 28.17
CA PRO A 32 -10.72 2.53 28.24
C PRO A 32 -10.32 1.70 29.45
N GLY A 33 -10.01 0.43 29.20
CA GLY A 33 -9.57 -0.51 30.21
C GLY A 33 -8.18 -0.07 30.71
N THR A 34 -7.92 -0.29 31.98
CA THR A 34 -6.58 -0.23 32.53
C THR A 34 -5.64 -1.05 31.64
N ALA A 35 -4.55 -0.44 31.17
CA ALA A 35 -3.57 -1.12 30.35
C ALA A 35 -3.18 -2.47 30.96
N PRO A 36 -3.08 -3.54 30.16
CA PRO A 36 -2.58 -4.82 30.66
C PRO A 36 -1.24 -4.62 31.36
N ALA A 37 -1.00 -5.30 32.47
CA ALA A 37 0.25 -5.17 33.21
C ALA A 37 1.44 -5.47 32.28
N GLY A 38 2.41 -4.52 32.19
CA GLY A 38 3.58 -4.63 31.36
C GLY A 38 3.49 -3.97 29.97
N VAL A 39 2.32 -3.46 29.56
CA VAL A 39 2.20 -2.68 28.32
C VAL A 39 2.45 -1.20 28.61
N PRO A 40 3.44 -0.55 27.95
CA PRO A 40 3.69 0.88 28.14
C PRO A 40 2.47 1.73 27.79
N ALA A 41 2.16 2.74 28.62
CA ALA A 41 1.03 3.64 28.41
C ALA A 41 1.07 4.34 27.02
N ALA A 42 2.27 4.57 26.47
CA ALA A 42 2.47 5.15 25.15
C ALA A 42 1.88 4.28 24.03
N MET A 43 1.84 2.95 24.20
CA MET A 43 1.22 2.01 23.23
C MET A 43 -0.30 2.00 23.31
N MET A 44 -0.87 2.46 24.41
CA MET A 44 -2.31 2.51 24.62
C MET A 44 -2.93 3.85 24.22
N ALA A 45 -2.10 4.87 24.00
CA ALA A 45 -2.57 6.16 23.56
C ALA A 45 -3.08 6.06 22.11
N PRO A 46 -4.34 6.47 21.83
CA PRO A 46 -4.85 6.43 20.46
C PRO A 46 -4.03 7.39 19.58
N ALA A 47 -3.79 6.97 18.34
CA ALA A 47 -3.20 7.84 17.33
C ALA A 47 -4.14 9.01 17.01
N THR A 48 -3.57 10.17 16.72
CA THR A 48 -4.31 11.35 16.27
C THR A 48 -4.09 11.60 14.77
N LYS A 49 -5.05 12.23 14.11
CA LYS A 49 -4.89 12.71 12.72
C LYS A 49 -4.40 14.16 12.64
N ASP A 50 -4.00 14.74 13.76
CA ASP A 50 -3.42 16.09 13.79
C ASP A 50 -1.94 16.04 13.37
N PRO A 51 -1.56 16.57 12.20
CA PRO A 51 -0.17 16.57 11.72
C PRO A 51 0.79 17.28 12.69
N ALA A 52 0.32 18.27 13.45
CA ALA A 52 1.14 19.02 14.39
C ALA A 52 1.53 18.20 15.64
N ALA A 53 0.90 17.06 15.87
CA ALA A 53 1.28 16.16 16.96
C ALA A 53 2.62 15.45 16.73
N ALA A 54 3.12 15.43 15.47
CA ALA A 54 4.47 14.97 15.15
C ALA A 54 5.39 16.18 14.97
N PRO A 55 6.45 16.34 15.79
CA PRO A 55 7.35 17.49 15.68
C PRO A 55 8.13 17.46 14.35
N GLU A 56 8.50 18.64 13.87
CA GLU A 56 9.42 18.77 12.74
C GLU A 56 10.71 17.97 12.94
N GLY A 57 11.23 17.39 11.88
CA GLY A 57 12.52 16.67 11.92
C GLY A 57 12.66 15.61 10.84
N THR A 58 13.74 14.86 10.97
CA THR A 58 14.02 13.71 10.11
C THR A 58 13.49 12.45 10.76
N TYR A 59 12.77 11.68 9.96
CA TYR A 59 12.15 10.42 10.32
C TYR A 59 12.73 9.32 9.41
N ARG A 60 12.98 8.15 9.97
CA ARG A 60 13.33 6.94 9.22
C ARG A 60 12.10 6.06 9.05
N ILE A 61 12.03 5.36 7.94
CA ILE A 61 10.96 4.40 7.71
C ILE A 61 11.09 3.21 8.66
N ASP A 62 9.97 2.74 9.20
CA ASP A 62 9.90 1.50 9.97
C ASP A 62 9.74 0.33 8.99
N LEU A 63 10.74 -0.54 8.93
CA LEU A 63 10.78 -1.67 7.99
C LEU A 63 9.83 -2.80 8.38
N GLU A 64 9.43 -2.88 9.65
CA GLU A 64 8.52 -3.91 10.16
C GLU A 64 7.05 -3.59 9.89
N HIS A 65 6.71 -2.27 9.93
CA HIS A 65 5.35 -1.79 9.76
C HIS A 65 5.12 -1.07 8.41
N SER A 66 6.00 -1.32 7.43
CA SER A 66 5.86 -0.73 6.10
C SER A 66 5.78 -1.80 5.01
N SER A 67 4.96 -1.55 4.01
CA SER A 67 4.77 -2.49 2.90
C SER A 67 4.50 -1.81 1.57
N VAL A 68 4.93 -2.48 0.49
CA VAL A 68 4.64 -2.09 -0.89
C VAL A 68 3.95 -3.24 -1.59
N VAL A 69 2.75 -3.00 -2.09
CA VAL A 69 1.90 -4.02 -2.72
C VAL A 69 1.54 -3.58 -4.13
N ALA A 70 2.04 -4.30 -5.14
CA ALA A 70 1.64 -4.10 -6.52
C ALA A 70 0.43 -5.00 -6.87
N ARG A 71 -0.58 -4.39 -7.48
CA ARG A 71 -1.77 -5.06 -8.01
C ARG A 71 -1.71 -5.01 -9.54
N VAL A 72 -1.47 -6.17 -10.14
CA VAL A 72 -1.33 -6.33 -11.59
C VAL A 72 -2.59 -6.99 -12.14
N SER A 73 -3.25 -6.33 -13.08
CA SER A 73 -4.45 -6.89 -13.70
C SER A 73 -4.13 -8.20 -14.45
N HIS A 74 -4.89 -9.25 -14.16
CA HIS A 74 -4.88 -10.47 -14.93
C HIS A 74 -6.01 -10.43 -15.96
N ARG A 75 -5.71 -9.85 -17.13
CA ARG A 75 -6.63 -9.78 -18.28
C ARG A 75 -8.00 -9.15 -17.96
N GLY A 76 -8.07 -8.25 -16.99
CA GLY A 76 -9.32 -7.62 -16.58
C GLY A 76 -10.26 -8.49 -15.73
N MET A 77 -9.89 -9.73 -15.40
CA MET A 77 -10.73 -10.66 -14.63
C MET A 77 -10.44 -10.61 -13.12
N SER A 78 -9.20 -10.39 -12.75
CA SER A 78 -8.74 -10.37 -11.36
C SER A 78 -7.44 -9.58 -11.23
N TYR A 79 -6.89 -9.51 -10.02
CA TYR A 79 -5.57 -8.92 -9.78
C TYR A 79 -4.64 -9.95 -9.16
N ASN A 80 -3.45 -10.04 -9.72
CA ASN A 80 -2.33 -10.66 -9.04
C ASN A 80 -1.74 -9.66 -8.06
N VAL A 81 -1.48 -10.12 -6.85
CA VAL A 81 -0.88 -9.32 -5.78
C VAL A 81 0.56 -9.75 -5.61
N VAL A 82 1.45 -8.77 -5.68
CA VAL A 82 2.90 -8.96 -5.50
C VAL A 82 3.34 -8.04 -4.36
N ARG A 83 4.11 -8.55 -3.40
CA ARG A 83 4.59 -7.80 -2.25
C ARG A 83 6.09 -7.62 -2.29
N PHE A 84 6.53 -6.42 -1.98
CA PHE A 84 7.92 -6.01 -1.94
C PHE A 84 8.28 -5.52 -0.54
N GLY A 85 9.50 -5.79 -0.09
CA GLY A 85 10.06 -5.26 1.15
C GLY A 85 10.57 -3.84 0.96
N VAL A 86 10.37 -2.99 1.95
CA VAL A 86 11.07 -1.72 2.03
C VAL A 86 12.48 -1.98 2.54
N ARG A 87 13.49 -1.36 1.95
CA ARG A 87 14.90 -1.50 2.32
C ARG A 87 15.35 -0.37 3.24
N GLU A 88 15.02 0.85 2.87
CA GLU A 88 15.35 2.06 3.62
C GLU A 88 14.45 3.20 3.19
N GLY A 89 14.35 4.23 4.02
CA GLY A 89 13.63 5.44 3.67
C GLY A 89 13.79 6.51 4.72
N THR A 90 13.77 7.75 4.25
CA THR A 90 13.76 8.94 5.08
C THR A 90 12.64 9.88 4.68
N MET A 91 12.10 10.55 5.67
CA MET A 91 11.15 11.65 5.50
C MET A 91 11.63 12.85 6.30
N HIS A 92 11.78 13.98 5.65
CA HIS A 92 11.83 15.26 6.34
C HIS A 92 10.39 15.72 6.56
N TRP A 93 9.96 15.77 7.81
CA TRP A 93 8.61 16.16 8.20
C TRP A 93 8.59 17.59 8.69
N ASN A 94 7.75 18.43 8.11
CA ASN A 94 7.49 19.78 8.58
C ASN A 94 6.00 20.12 8.41
N PRO A 95 5.16 19.92 9.44
CA PRO A 95 3.73 20.17 9.34
C PRO A 95 3.38 21.65 9.23
N ALA A 96 4.27 22.56 9.64
CA ALA A 96 4.08 24.00 9.53
C ALA A 96 4.42 24.54 8.12
N ASP A 97 5.32 23.85 7.40
CA ASP A 97 5.66 24.14 6.01
C ASP A 97 5.62 22.85 5.17
N PRO A 98 4.45 22.46 4.67
CA PRO A 98 4.32 21.26 3.87
C PRO A 98 5.17 21.24 2.60
N ALA A 99 5.57 22.40 2.06
CA ALA A 99 6.44 22.47 0.90
C ALA A 99 7.87 21.99 1.20
N ALA A 100 8.28 22.02 2.47
CA ALA A 100 9.57 21.49 2.92
C ALA A 100 9.55 19.98 3.20
N ILE A 101 8.39 19.31 3.14
CA ILE A 101 8.31 17.85 3.32
C ILE A 101 8.98 17.16 2.13
N ALA A 102 9.90 16.25 2.44
CA ALA A 102 10.64 15.49 1.44
C ALA A 102 10.72 14.01 1.83
N LEU A 103 10.63 13.13 0.83
CA LEU A 103 10.73 11.68 0.98
C LEU A 103 11.78 11.12 0.03
N ASP A 104 12.51 10.12 0.53
CA ASP A 104 13.41 9.29 -0.25
C ASP A 104 13.27 7.85 0.27
N VAL A 105 12.78 6.95 -0.56
CA VAL A 105 12.46 5.57 -0.18
C VAL A 105 12.99 4.60 -1.20
N THR A 106 13.71 3.58 -0.74
CA THR A 106 14.22 2.47 -1.53
C THR A 106 13.49 1.16 -1.15
N VAL A 107 13.10 0.43 -2.16
CA VAL A 107 12.35 -0.83 -2.08
C VAL A 107 13.17 -1.93 -2.74
N ASP A 108 13.17 -3.13 -2.16
CA ASP A 108 13.73 -4.30 -2.84
C ASP A 108 12.92 -4.62 -4.09
N ALA A 109 13.56 -4.64 -5.25
CA ALA A 109 12.89 -4.99 -6.50
C ALA A 109 12.55 -6.50 -6.57
N LYS A 110 13.18 -7.34 -5.73
CA LYS A 110 12.84 -8.75 -5.59
C LYS A 110 11.64 -8.90 -4.65
N PRO A 111 10.49 -9.38 -5.15
CA PRO A 111 9.32 -9.57 -4.29
C PRO A 111 9.58 -10.71 -3.29
N TYR A 112 9.15 -10.54 -2.04
CA TYR A 112 9.15 -11.61 -1.06
C TYR A 112 7.89 -12.48 -1.15
N TYR A 113 6.84 -11.99 -1.83
CA TYR A 113 5.63 -12.74 -2.17
C TYR A 113 5.19 -12.43 -3.59
N ALA A 114 4.98 -13.47 -4.38
CA ALA A 114 4.34 -13.42 -5.69
C ALA A 114 3.51 -14.70 -5.90
N PRO A 115 2.44 -14.67 -6.71
CA PRO A 115 1.69 -15.87 -7.04
C PRO A 115 2.59 -16.92 -7.69
N ILE A 116 2.45 -18.19 -7.28
CA ILE A 116 3.24 -19.36 -7.76
C ILE A 116 3.21 -19.51 -9.28
N VAL A 117 2.19 -18.96 -9.94
CA VAL A 117 2.01 -19.04 -11.39
C VAL A 117 3.01 -18.23 -12.22
N TYR A 118 3.77 -17.35 -11.61
CA TYR A 118 4.81 -16.61 -12.32
C TYR A 118 5.99 -17.56 -12.63
N LYS A 119 5.94 -18.15 -13.84
CA LYS A 119 6.99 -19.04 -14.34
C LYS A 119 8.27 -18.31 -14.73
N ILE A 120 8.22 -16.99 -14.87
CA ILE A 120 9.37 -16.15 -15.20
C ILE A 120 9.92 -15.60 -13.88
N PRO A 121 11.12 -16.01 -13.47
CA PRO A 121 11.67 -15.56 -12.20
C PRO A 121 11.99 -14.05 -12.22
N PRO A 122 11.94 -13.38 -11.06
CA PRO A 122 12.22 -11.92 -10.96
C PRO A 122 13.60 -11.53 -11.48
N GLU A 123 14.57 -12.42 -11.42
CA GLU A 123 15.95 -12.23 -11.90
C GLU A 123 16.01 -12.13 -13.43
N SER A 124 15.03 -12.68 -14.13
CA SER A 124 15.00 -12.69 -15.60
C SER A 124 14.87 -11.27 -16.17
N ALA A 125 15.60 -11.02 -17.26
CA ALA A 125 15.42 -9.79 -18.04
C ALA A 125 14.02 -9.65 -18.64
N GLN A 126 13.24 -10.72 -18.68
CA GLN A 126 11.84 -10.74 -19.13
C GLN A 126 10.85 -10.42 -17.98
N SER A 127 11.33 -10.19 -16.77
CA SER A 127 10.56 -9.82 -15.59
C SER A 127 11.08 -8.51 -15.00
N LEU A 128 11.39 -8.48 -13.72
CA LEU A 128 11.92 -7.32 -12.99
C LEU A 128 13.41 -7.10 -13.20
N ASN A 129 14.13 -8.11 -13.70
CA ASN A 129 15.59 -8.08 -13.93
C ASN A 129 16.37 -7.68 -12.66
N VAL A 130 15.95 -8.23 -11.50
CA VAL A 130 16.50 -7.84 -10.21
C VAL A 130 17.99 -8.22 -10.04
N ALA A 131 18.52 -9.12 -10.87
CA ALA A 131 19.95 -9.39 -10.92
C ALA A 131 20.76 -8.15 -11.36
N LYS A 132 20.19 -7.32 -12.22
CA LYS A 132 20.81 -6.07 -12.71
C LYS A 132 20.30 -4.84 -11.94
N PHE A 133 19.05 -4.85 -11.55
CA PHE A 133 18.36 -3.74 -10.91
C PHE A 133 17.71 -4.24 -9.61
N PRO A 134 18.47 -4.40 -8.53
CA PRO A 134 17.98 -5.01 -7.28
C PRO A 134 17.01 -4.11 -6.51
N GLU A 135 16.91 -2.85 -6.91
CA GLU A 135 16.18 -1.82 -6.17
C GLU A 135 15.23 -1.02 -7.07
N ALA A 136 14.16 -0.54 -6.45
CA ALA A 136 13.36 0.56 -6.96
C ALA A 136 13.45 1.71 -5.95
N ARG A 137 13.55 2.96 -6.43
CA ARG A 137 13.68 4.15 -5.57
C ARG A 137 12.68 5.23 -5.96
N PHE A 138 12.05 5.81 -4.96
CA PHE A 138 11.19 6.98 -5.10
C PHE A 138 11.80 8.16 -4.36
N VAL A 139 11.89 9.31 -5.04
CA VAL A 139 12.30 10.58 -4.44
C VAL A 139 11.23 11.61 -4.72
N SER A 140 10.66 12.22 -3.68
CA SER A 140 9.66 13.28 -3.84
C SER A 140 10.27 14.54 -4.46
N THR A 141 9.46 15.27 -5.21
CA THR A 141 9.83 16.59 -5.79
C THR A 141 8.91 17.70 -5.28
N ALA A 142 7.69 17.36 -4.88
CA ALA A 142 6.74 18.29 -4.26
C ALA A 142 5.71 17.53 -3.42
N VAL A 143 5.20 18.20 -2.37
CA VAL A 143 4.09 17.70 -1.56
C VAL A 143 2.97 18.73 -1.55
N HIS A 144 1.79 18.32 -2.00
CA HIS A 144 0.59 19.15 -2.08
C HIS A 144 -0.44 18.66 -1.06
N VAL A 145 -0.42 19.27 0.12
CA VAL A 145 -1.36 18.94 1.20
C VAL A 145 -2.77 19.39 0.84
N ARG A 146 -3.74 18.57 1.17
CA ARG A 146 -5.18 18.80 1.00
C ARG A 146 -5.91 18.61 2.34
N ASP A 147 -7.17 18.95 2.39
CA ASP A 147 -7.99 18.78 3.58
C ASP A 147 -8.09 17.32 4.03
N GLY A 148 -8.26 17.12 5.33
CA GLY A 148 -8.49 15.81 5.94
C GLY A 148 -7.25 14.91 6.00
N GLY A 149 -6.04 15.49 6.07
CA GLY A 149 -4.79 14.73 6.17
C GLY A 149 -4.38 14.03 4.89
N ARG A 150 -4.90 14.45 3.74
CA ARG A 150 -4.56 13.93 2.42
C ARG A 150 -3.51 14.81 1.74
N ALA A 151 -2.71 14.17 0.89
CA ALA A 151 -1.72 14.87 0.07
C ALA A 151 -1.53 14.16 -1.26
N THR A 152 -1.16 14.92 -2.30
CA THR A 152 -0.52 14.38 -3.50
C THR A 152 0.98 14.60 -3.36
N ILE A 153 1.77 13.55 -3.52
CA ILE A 153 3.23 13.59 -3.46
C ILE A 153 3.75 13.32 -4.86
N ASP A 154 4.21 14.35 -5.53
CA ASP A 154 4.90 14.24 -6.81
C ASP A 154 6.33 13.78 -6.58
N GLY A 155 6.86 12.95 -7.48
CA GLY A 155 8.23 12.46 -7.36
C GLY A 155 8.72 11.72 -8.59
N GLN A 156 9.94 11.23 -8.46
CA GLN A 156 10.64 10.45 -9.46
C GLN A 156 10.75 9.00 -8.99
N LEU A 157 10.18 8.08 -9.74
CA LEU A 157 10.33 6.65 -9.53
C LEU A 157 11.39 6.11 -10.48
N THR A 158 12.44 5.53 -9.92
CA THR A 158 13.42 4.74 -10.67
C THR A 158 13.10 3.26 -10.51
N LEU A 159 12.81 2.59 -11.61
CA LEU A 159 12.49 1.16 -11.67
C LEU A 159 13.16 0.54 -12.89
N MET A 160 13.85 -0.58 -12.73
CA MET A 160 14.60 -1.25 -13.81
C MET A 160 15.57 -0.31 -14.55
N GLY A 161 16.20 0.64 -13.83
CA GLY A 161 17.13 1.62 -14.37
C GLY A 161 16.48 2.77 -15.16
N VAL A 162 15.15 2.84 -15.22
CA VAL A 162 14.40 3.92 -15.88
C VAL A 162 13.75 4.80 -14.83
N THR A 163 13.92 6.11 -14.93
CA THR A 163 13.33 7.10 -14.04
C THR A 163 12.16 7.79 -14.72
N LYS A 164 11.01 7.85 -14.05
CA LYS A 164 9.78 8.51 -14.55
C LYS A 164 9.12 9.32 -13.44
N PRO A 165 8.46 10.44 -13.80
CA PRO A 165 7.60 11.15 -12.86
C PRO A 165 6.37 10.32 -12.51
N VAL A 166 6.03 10.29 -11.23
CA VAL A 166 4.84 9.64 -10.69
C VAL A 166 4.25 10.50 -9.58
N ALA A 167 2.97 10.28 -9.26
CA ALA A 167 2.30 10.91 -8.14
C ALA A 167 1.74 9.83 -7.20
N ILE A 168 1.91 10.04 -5.90
CA ILE A 168 1.32 9.21 -4.84
C ILE A 168 0.17 10.01 -4.22
N GLU A 169 -1.03 9.45 -4.24
CA GLU A 169 -2.15 9.94 -3.44
C GLU A 169 -2.01 9.34 -2.04
N ALA A 170 -1.67 10.17 -1.06
CA ALA A 170 -1.38 9.77 0.30
C ALA A 170 -2.42 10.27 1.30
N GLU A 171 -2.60 9.53 2.39
CA GLU A 171 -3.42 9.92 3.52
C GLU A 171 -2.66 9.64 4.82
N LEU A 172 -2.70 10.58 5.76
CA LEU A 172 -2.23 10.40 7.13
C LEU A 172 -3.18 9.45 7.86
N VAL A 173 -2.70 8.27 8.23
CA VAL A 173 -3.44 7.29 9.02
C VAL A 173 -3.47 7.72 10.49
N GLY A 174 -2.32 8.14 11.02
CA GLY A 174 -2.24 8.66 12.38
C GLY A 174 -0.84 9.05 12.80
N ILE A 175 -0.79 9.86 13.83
CA ILE A 175 0.42 10.23 14.57
C ILE A 175 0.35 9.57 15.95
N GLY A 176 1.40 8.89 16.32
CA GLY A 176 1.52 8.17 17.60
C GLY A 176 2.96 8.13 18.10
N ARG A 177 3.27 7.06 18.81
CA ARG A 177 4.61 6.80 19.30
C ARG A 177 4.99 5.34 19.03
N SER A 178 6.26 5.10 18.73
CA SER A 178 6.82 3.76 18.64
C SER A 178 6.82 3.07 20.01
N MET A 179 7.19 1.78 20.02
CA MET A 179 7.34 1.01 21.26
C MET A 179 8.34 1.66 22.23
N GLU A 180 9.37 2.32 21.72
CA GLU A 180 10.41 3.05 22.47
C GLU A 180 9.98 4.48 22.82
N GLY A 181 8.76 4.89 22.42
CA GLY A 181 8.21 6.20 22.74
C GLY A 181 8.59 7.32 21.77
N ALA A 182 9.29 7.03 20.66
CA ALA A 182 9.62 8.01 19.64
C ALA A 182 8.38 8.46 18.86
N PRO A 183 8.27 9.75 18.49
CA PRO A 183 7.19 10.22 17.61
C PRO A 183 7.17 9.43 16.29
N THR A 184 5.98 8.96 15.91
CA THR A 184 5.77 8.10 14.73
C THR A 184 4.60 8.63 13.93
N ALA A 185 4.76 8.68 12.61
CA ALA A 185 3.72 9.07 11.67
C ALA A 185 3.42 7.93 10.69
N GLY A 186 2.17 7.51 10.62
CA GLY A 186 1.70 6.44 9.75
C GLY A 186 0.91 6.99 8.56
N PHE A 187 1.19 6.47 7.37
CA PHE A 187 0.57 6.88 6.12
C PHE A 187 0.13 5.68 5.31
N THR A 188 -0.97 5.83 4.57
CA THR A 188 -1.32 4.97 3.45
C THR A 188 -1.28 5.76 2.15
N GLY A 189 -1.01 5.10 1.04
CA GLY A 189 -0.95 5.78 -0.25
C GLY A 189 -1.20 4.85 -1.42
N THR A 190 -1.54 5.44 -2.55
CA THR A 190 -1.67 4.72 -3.82
C THR A 190 -1.00 5.48 -4.94
N MET A 191 -0.34 4.75 -5.85
CA MET A 191 0.10 5.30 -7.12
C MET A 191 -0.26 4.35 -8.26
N ALA A 192 -0.32 4.89 -9.46
CA ALA A 192 -0.52 4.10 -10.66
C ALA A 192 0.64 4.34 -11.62
N ILE A 193 1.23 3.26 -12.10
CA ILE A 193 2.28 3.29 -13.10
C ILE A 193 1.85 2.53 -14.35
N ASN A 194 2.32 2.95 -15.52
CA ASN A 194 2.20 2.14 -16.73
C ASN A 194 3.50 1.32 -16.86
N TRP A 195 3.36 0.01 -16.84
CA TRP A 195 4.53 -0.88 -16.90
C TRP A 195 5.42 -0.62 -18.13
N GLY A 196 4.80 -0.30 -19.27
CA GLY A 196 5.49 0.02 -20.51
C GLY A 196 6.35 1.28 -20.45
N ASP A 197 6.20 2.16 -19.47
CA ASP A 197 7.04 3.34 -19.28
C ASP A 197 8.43 2.98 -18.75
N PHE A 198 8.56 1.79 -18.14
CA PHE A 198 9.80 1.32 -17.49
C PHE A 198 10.48 0.18 -18.25
N THR A 199 9.82 -0.41 -19.23
CA THR A 199 10.42 -1.50 -20.03
C THR A 199 9.78 -1.61 -21.41
N ALA A 200 10.61 -1.91 -22.41
CA ALA A 200 10.17 -2.18 -23.78
C ALA A 200 9.81 -3.67 -24.04
N GLN A 201 9.77 -4.50 -23.00
CA GLN A 201 9.46 -5.92 -23.15
C GLN A 201 8.07 -6.13 -23.77
N PRO A 202 7.88 -7.15 -24.64
CA PRO A 202 6.57 -7.42 -25.26
C PRO A 202 5.43 -7.62 -24.25
N MET A 203 5.72 -8.23 -23.09
CA MET A 203 4.76 -8.44 -22.00
C MET A 203 4.28 -7.13 -21.37
N ALA A 204 5.04 -6.05 -21.48
CA ALA A 204 4.69 -4.76 -20.86
C ALA A 204 3.32 -4.24 -21.32
N ARG A 205 2.98 -4.44 -22.60
CA ARG A 205 1.68 -4.04 -23.14
C ARG A 205 0.51 -4.87 -22.58
N MET A 206 0.78 -6.12 -22.18
CA MET A 206 -0.24 -6.99 -21.56
C MET A 206 -0.44 -6.65 -20.09
N ILE A 207 0.62 -6.24 -19.40
CA ILE A 207 0.57 -5.83 -18.01
C ILE A 207 -0.17 -4.49 -17.87
N GLY A 208 0.19 -3.51 -18.72
CA GLY A 208 -0.45 -2.20 -18.75
C GLY A 208 -0.30 -1.43 -17.45
N LYS A 209 -1.43 -0.96 -16.91
CA LYS A 209 -1.48 -0.20 -15.67
C LYS A 209 -1.33 -1.09 -14.45
N VAL A 210 -0.40 -0.75 -13.58
CA VAL A 210 -0.18 -1.38 -12.27
C VAL A 210 -0.57 -0.38 -11.18
N THR A 211 -1.39 -0.80 -10.22
CA THR A 211 -1.69 -0.03 -9.03
C THR A 211 -0.76 -0.48 -7.91
N VAL A 212 -0.09 0.47 -7.28
CA VAL A 212 0.77 0.22 -6.12
C VAL A 212 0.09 0.81 -4.90
N VAL A 213 -0.06 0.00 -3.86
CA VAL A 213 -0.55 0.40 -2.54
C VAL A 213 0.64 0.43 -1.60
N LEU A 214 0.74 1.48 -0.83
CA LEU A 214 1.84 1.78 0.08
C LEU A 214 1.25 1.97 1.48
N ASP A 215 1.79 1.27 2.45
CA ASP A 215 1.53 1.53 3.87
C ASP A 215 2.89 1.72 4.53
N ALA A 216 3.07 2.81 5.27
CA ALA A 216 4.36 3.16 5.82
C ALA A 216 4.24 3.88 7.16
N GLU A 217 5.05 3.47 8.11
CA GLU A 217 5.31 4.20 9.34
C GLU A 217 6.72 4.83 9.28
N PHE A 218 6.81 6.05 9.78
CA PHE A 218 8.05 6.79 9.89
C PHE A 218 8.28 7.19 11.34
N ILE A 219 9.42 6.77 11.90
CA ILE A 219 9.81 6.99 13.28
C ILE A 219 10.87 8.11 13.33
N ARG A 220 10.68 9.09 14.19
CA ARG A 220 11.63 10.19 14.37
C ARG A 220 12.98 9.67 14.86
N ASN A 221 14.05 10.14 14.20
CA ASN A 221 15.44 9.86 14.62
C ASN A 221 15.78 10.53 15.94
#